data_1479df1a6e6cbff564ddbcf2a03d1654
#
_entry.id   1479df1a6e6cbff564ddbcf2a03d1654
#
_cell.length_a   1.000
_cell.length_b   1.000
_cell.length_c   1.000
_cell.angle_alpha   90.00
_cell.angle_beta   90.00
_cell.angle_gamma   90.00
#
_symmetry.space_group_name_H-M   'P 1'
#
loop_
_entity.id
_entity.type
_entity.pdbx_description
1 polymer ?
#
loop_
_entity_poly.entity_id
_entity_poly.type
_entity_poly.pdbx_seq_one_letter_code
_entity_poly.pdbx_strand_id
1 'polypeptide(L)' 'MKYRVNYAYFDQSKMRAAKWEQREKDFETMEEALLFVKKNDWNVSVRNLNIQPVP' A
#
# COMPACT_ATOMS: atom_id res chain seq x y z
N MET A 1 -18.62 -5.35 2.68
CA MET A 1 -17.29 -5.96 2.55
C MET A 1 -16.31 -4.93 2.04
N LYS A 2 -15.16 -4.84 2.67
CA LYS A 2 -14.12 -3.89 2.27
C LYS A 2 -12.91 -4.65 1.73
N TYR A 3 -12.04 -3.93 1.03
CA TYR A 3 -10.81 -4.50 0.50
C TYR A 3 -9.64 -3.73 1.09
N ARG A 4 -8.70 -4.47 1.66
CA ARG A 4 -7.53 -3.87 2.30
C ARG A 4 -6.30 -4.09 1.43
N VAL A 5 -5.60 -2.99 1.16
CA VAL A 5 -4.32 -3.07 0.46
C VAL A 5 -3.23 -2.96 1.51
N ASN A 6 -2.40 -4.00 1.58
CA ASN A 6 -1.23 -4.01 2.44
C ASN A 6 -0.01 -3.71 1.58
N TYR A 7 0.88 -2.89 2.09
CA TYR A 7 2.10 -2.56 1.36
C TYR A 7 3.20 -2.13 2.32
N ALA A 8 4.43 -2.14 1.82
CA ALA A 8 5.57 -1.62 2.56
C ALA A 8 5.95 -0.27 1.93
N TYR A 9 6.16 0.72 2.76
CA TYR A 9 6.49 2.08 2.33
C TYR A 9 7.84 2.47 2.91
N PHE A 10 8.71 3.03 2.06
CA PHE A 10 10.02 3.52 2.48
C PHE A 10 9.96 5.03 2.64
N ASP A 11 10.05 5.51 3.87
CA ASP A 11 9.95 6.92 4.18
C ASP A 11 11.34 7.55 4.15
N GLN A 12 11.63 8.28 3.07
CA GLN A 12 12.92 8.91 2.87
C GLN A 12 13.10 10.19 3.69
N SER A 13 12.02 10.72 4.27
CA SER A 13 12.10 11.92 5.09
C SER A 13 12.83 11.68 6.41
N LYS A 14 12.93 10.41 6.82
CA LYS A 14 13.62 10.02 8.05
C LYS A 14 15.01 9.50 7.72
N MET A 15 15.91 10.38 7.37
CA MET A 15 17.21 10.02 6.81
C MET A 15 18.02 9.01 7.63
N ARG A 16 18.06 9.16 8.96
CA ARG A 16 18.84 8.28 9.82
C ARG A 16 18.09 7.04 10.27
N ALA A 17 16.76 7.12 10.29
CA ALA A 17 15.90 6.04 10.71
C ALA A 17 15.07 5.50 9.55
N ALA A 18 15.49 5.76 8.32
CA ALA A 18 14.75 5.31 7.14
C ALA A 18 14.68 3.79 7.10
N LYS A 19 13.47 3.27 7.01
CA LYS A 19 13.25 1.83 6.93
C LYS A 19 11.88 1.59 6.28
N TRP A 20 11.67 0.36 5.86
CA TRP A 20 10.38 -0.03 5.29
C TRP A 20 9.35 -0.15 6.42
N GLU A 21 8.22 0.53 6.25
CA GLU A 21 7.12 0.48 7.20
C GLU A 21 5.95 -0.25 6.59
N GLN A 22 5.31 -1.12 7.37
CA GLN A 22 4.09 -1.78 6.92
C GLN A 22 2.93 -0.81 7.06
N ARG A 23 2.19 -0.63 5.97
CA ARG A 23 1.02 0.23 5.94
C ARG A 23 -0.13 -0.50 5.30
N GLU A 24 -1.33 -0.04 5.59
CA GLU A 24 -2.53 -0.60 4.99
C GLU A 24 -3.55 0.50 4.73
N LYS A 25 -4.39 0.27 3.73
CA LYS A 25 -5.44 1.20 3.39
C LYS A 25 -6.66 0.42 2.94
N ASP A 26 -7.85 0.79 3.45
CA ASP A 26 -9.09 0.10 3.15
C ASP A 26 -9.85 0.85 2.06
N PHE A 27 -10.52 0.09 1.20
CA PHE A 27 -11.33 0.62 0.12
C PHE A 27 -12.69 -0.07 0.12
N GLU A 28 -13.71 0.65 -0.31
CA GLU A 28 -15.06 0.12 -0.35
C GLU A 28 -15.26 -0.87 -1.49
N THR A 29 -14.53 -0.72 -2.60
CA THR A 29 -14.67 -1.57 -3.77
C THR A 29 -13.32 -2.10 -4.22
N MET A 30 -13.36 -3.24 -4.92
CA MET A 30 -12.15 -3.82 -5.51
C MET A 30 -11.55 -2.89 -6.57
N GLU A 31 -12.40 -2.18 -7.31
CA GLU A 31 -11.92 -1.25 -8.35
C GLU A 31 -11.04 -0.15 -7.75
N GLU A 32 -11.46 0.40 -6.61
CA GLU A 32 -10.68 1.43 -5.93
C GLU A 32 -9.35 0.88 -5.45
N ALA A 33 -9.37 -0.34 -4.90
CA ALA A 33 -8.15 -0.99 -4.44
C ALA A 33 -7.19 -1.23 -5.59
N LEU A 34 -7.70 -1.69 -6.73
CA LEU A 34 -6.88 -1.93 -7.93
C LEU A 34 -6.30 -0.64 -8.47
N LEU A 35 -7.06 0.45 -8.45
CA LEU A 35 -6.55 1.75 -8.86
C LEU A 35 -5.38 2.20 -7.99
N PHE A 36 -5.51 2.00 -6.70
CA PHE A 36 -4.44 2.33 -5.76
C PHE A 36 -3.18 1.53 -6.08
N VAL A 37 -3.33 0.24 -6.32
CA VAL A 37 -2.20 -0.63 -6.66
C VAL A 37 -1.55 -0.18 -7.95
N LYS A 38 -2.35 0.13 -8.99
CA LYS A 38 -1.82 0.58 -10.27
C LYS A 38 -1.07 1.90 -10.15
N LYS A 39 -1.57 2.83 -9.33
CA LYS A 39 -0.92 4.11 -9.12
C LYS A 39 0.41 3.99 -8.41
N ASN A 40 0.61 2.94 -7.63
CA ASN A 40 1.81 2.76 -6.83
C ASN A 40 2.73 1.66 -7.34
N ASP A 41 2.34 0.97 -8.39
CA ASP A 41 3.10 -0.15 -8.93
C ASP A 41 4.49 0.29 -9.43
N TRP A 42 4.59 1.49 -9.97
CA TRP A 42 5.84 2.06 -10.47
C TRP A 42 6.68 2.74 -9.39
N ASN A 43 6.10 2.93 -8.19
CA ASN A 43 6.73 3.72 -7.13
C ASN A 43 7.79 2.87 -6.43
N VAL A 44 9.05 3.30 -6.54
CA VAL A 44 10.18 2.57 -5.94
C VAL A 44 10.15 2.57 -4.42
N SER A 45 9.39 3.49 -3.82
CA SER A 45 9.25 3.58 -2.37
C SER A 45 8.10 2.71 -1.84
N VAL A 46 7.44 1.96 -2.69
CA VAL A 46 6.34 1.08 -2.31
C VAL A 46 6.60 -0.31 -2.87
N ARG A 47 6.43 -1.33 -2.05
CA ARG A 47 6.60 -2.72 -2.49
C ARG A 47 5.66 -3.63 -1.70
N ASN A 48 5.56 -4.87 -2.15
CA ASN A 48 4.73 -5.90 -1.51
C ASN A 48 3.25 -5.52 -1.47
N LEU A 49 2.78 -4.90 -2.56
CA LEU A 49 1.36 -4.56 -2.70
C LEU A 49 0.52 -5.83 -2.74
N ASN A 50 -0.46 -5.90 -1.86
CA ASN A 50 -1.33 -7.06 -1.74
C ASN A 50 -2.73 -6.61 -1.37
N ILE A 51 -3.74 -7.17 -2.03
CA ILE A 51 -5.14 -6.87 -1.77
C ILE A 51 -5.78 -8.07 -1.12
N GLN A 52 -6.53 -7.84 -0.02
CA GLN A 52 -7.27 -8.91 0.62
C GLN A 52 -8.65 -8.41 1.05
N PRO A 53 -9.67 -9.28 0.99
CA PRO A 53 -11.00 -8.89 1.45
C PRO A 53 -11.02 -8.79 2.97
N VAL A 54 -11.82 -7.85 3.46
CA VAL A 54 -12.02 -7.63 4.89
C VAL A 54 -13.51 -7.73 5.17
N PRO A 55 -13.95 -8.65 6.01
CA PRO A 55 -15.37 -8.79 6.34
C PRO A 55 -15.94 -7.58 7.06
#